data_1cc341e8bef72a78f48374e3ccb56ca5
#
_entry.id   1cc341e8bef72a78f48374e3ccb56ca5
#
_cell.length_a   1.000
_cell.length_b   1.000
_cell.length_c   1.000
_cell.angle_alpha   90.00
_cell.angle_beta   90.00
_cell.angle_gamma   90.00
#
_symmetry.space_group_name_H-M   'P 1'
#
loop_
_entity.id
_entity.type
_entity.pdbx_description
1 polymer ?
#
loop_
_entity_poly.entity_id
_entity_poly.type
_entity_poly.pdbx_seq_one_letter_code
_entity_poly.pdbx_strand_id
1 'polypeptide(L)'
;IGHALAAVAADVLRDPVALIGQEGVDEFGLQAPKVHRGLLISGDRFVSTTAESAALQRELPDALAVEMEGASVAQVCHDYGVPFAAMRTISDRADDAAHGDFARFVAVVASRYSLALVGAWLAGLPAIN
;
A
#
# COMPACT_ATOMS: atom_id res chain seq x y z
N ILE A 1 -8.24 -3.87 -13.76
CA ILE A 1 -6.94 -3.38 -13.30
C ILE A 1 -6.63 -3.97 -11.91
N GLY A 2 -7.45 -3.77 -10.88
CA GLY A 2 -7.16 -4.17 -9.49
C GLY A 2 -6.84 -5.65 -9.29
N HIS A 3 -7.53 -6.58 -9.99
CA HIS A 3 -7.20 -8.02 -9.93
C HIS A 3 -5.80 -8.33 -10.49
N ALA A 4 -5.46 -7.75 -11.63
CA ALA A 4 -4.16 -7.96 -12.25
C ALA A 4 -3.04 -7.37 -11.39
N LEU A 5 -3.26 -6.19 -10.82
CA LEU A 5 -2.31 -5.54 -9.92
C LEU A 5 -2.06 -6.39 -8.66
N ALA A 6 -3.11 -6.97 -8.08
CA ALA A 6 -2.98 -7.85 -6.92
C ALA A 6 -2.22 -9.15 -7.24
N ALA A 7 -2.40 -9.71 -8.43
CA ALA A 7 -1.65 -10.89 -8.87
C ALA A 7 -0.15 -10.58 -9.03
N VAL A 8 0.18 -9.47 -9.69
CA VAL A 8 1.58 -9.01 -9.81
C VAL A 8 2.19 -8.77 -8.44
N ALA A 9 1.46 -8.14 -7.52
CA ALA A 9 1.93 -7.90 -6.17
C ALA A 9 2.21 -9.22 -5.42
N ALA A 10 1.31 -10.19 -5.53
CA ALA A 10 1.51 -11.50 -4.90
C ALA A 10 2.74 -12.23 -5.44
N ASP A 11 3.02 -12.13 -6.73
CA ASP A 11 4.21 -12.72 -7.35
C ASP A 11 5.49 -12.04 -6.88
N VAL A 12 5.53 -10.72 -6.88
CA VAL A 12 6.69 -9.92 -6.44
C VAL A 12 7.03 -10.18 -4.98
N LEU A 13 6.01 -10.32 -4.12
CA LEU A 13 6.20 -10.48 -2.68
C LEU A 13 6.51 -11.93 -2.24
N ARG A 14 6.68 -12.88 -3.17
CA ARG A 14 7.03 -14.27 -2.82
C ARG A 14 8.40 -14.42 -2.17
N ASP A 15 9.33 -13.54 -2.53
CA ASP A 15 10.69 -13.54 -1.98
C ASP A 15 11.03 -12.17 -1.38
N PRO A 16 10.57 -11.89 -0.15
CA PRO A 16 10.85 -10.62 0.50
C PRO A 16 12.35 -10.43 0.79
N VAL A 17 13.12 -11.51 0.95
CA VAL A 17 14.57 -11.42 1.18
C VAL A 17 15.28 -10.88 -0.05
N ALA A 18 14.89 -11.30 -1.25
CA ALA A 18 15.45 -10.75 -2.48
C ALA A 18 15.14 -9.26 -2.66
N LEU A 19 14.02 -8.78 -2.10
CA LEU A 19 13.60 -7.37 -2.22
C LEU A 19 14.29 -6.46 -1.21
N ILE A 20 14.34 -6.84 0.07
CA ILE A 20 14.76 -5.96 1.17
C ILE A 20 15.91 -6.52 2.01
N GLY A 21 16.42 -7.69 1.67
CA GLY A 21 17.47 -8.40 2.42
C GLY A 21 16.95 -9.08 3.68
N GLN A 22 17.73 -10.00 4.23
CA GLN A 22 17.37 -10.73 5.45
C GLN A 22 17.20 -9.78 6.65
N GLU A 23 18.11 -8.82 6.79
CA GLU A 23 18.04 -7.83 7.88
C GLU A 23 16.72 -7.04 7.86
N GLY A 24 16.27 -6.57 6.69
CA GLY A 24 14.99 -5.87 6.58
C GLY A 24 13.79 -6.77 6.86
N VAL A 25 13.85 -8.02 6.43
CA VAL A 25 12.78 -9.01 6.74
C VAL A 25 12.68 -9.26 8.24
N ASP A 26 13.81 -9.41 8.93
CA ASP A 26 13.84 -9.69 10.38
C ASP A 26 13.46 -8.45 11.19
N GLU A 27 13.97 -7.27 10.82
CA GLU A 27 13.69 -5.99 11.47
C GLU A 27 12.17 -5.67 11.48
N PHE A 28 11.50 -5.88 10.36
CA PHE A 28 10.08 -5.53 10.22
C PHE A 28 9.11 -6.74 10.29
N GLY A 29 9.61 -7.94 10.58
CA GLY A 29 8.78 -9.14 10.71
C GLY A 29 8.08 -9.55 9.41
N LEU A 30 8.72 -9.34 8.25
CA LEU A 30 8.13 -9.51 6.92
C LEU A 30 8.45 -10.87 6.27
N GLN A 31 8.47 -11.96 7.04
CA GLN A 31 8.71 -13.31 6.53
C GLN A 31 7.64 -13.80 5.54
N ALA A 32 6.41 -13.30 5.69
CA ALA A 32 5.28 -13.68 4.85
C ALA A 32 4.37 -12.47 4.56
N PRO A 33 4.82 -11.50 3.75
CA PRO A 33 4.00 -10.35 3.38
C PRO A 33 2.77 -10.80 2.61
N LYS A 34 1.64 -10.10 2.81
CA LYS A 34 0.36 -10.45 2.22
C LYS A 34 -0.19 -9.32 1.38
N VAL A 35 -0.88 -9.69 0.30
CA VAL A 35 -1.65 -8.76 -0.52
C VAL A 35 -3.12 -8.86 -0.12
N HIS A 36 -3.68 -7.77 0.33
CA HIS A 36 -5.10 -7.64 0.64
C HIS A 36 -5.81 -6.85 -0.43
N ARG A 37 -7.09 -7.16 -0.65
CA ARG A 37 -7.96 -6.44 -1.58
C ARG A 37 -9.20 -6.01 -0.83
N GLY A 38 -9.54 -4.73 -0.92
CA GLY A 38 -10.69 -4.18 -0.24
C GLY A 38 -10.76 -2.67 -0.34
N LEU A 39 -11.54 -2.07 0.54
CA LEU A 39 -11.74 -0.64 0.58
C LEU A 39 -10.49 0.06 1.14
N LEU A 40 -9.93 0.97 0.35
CA LEU A 40 -8.93 1.93 0.76
C LEU A 40 -9.62 3.28 0.90
N ILE A 41 -9.57 3.87 2.08
CA ILE A 41 -10.16 5.19 2.33
C ILE A 41 -9.09 6.28 2.31
N SER A 42 -9.48 7.48 1.87
CA SER A 42 -8.56 8.61 1.72
C SER A 42 -9.15 9.85 2.34
N GLY A 43 -8.34 10.62 3.05
CA GLY A 43 -8.76 11.86 3.72
C GLY A 43 -7.60 12.80 4.01
N ASP A 44 -7.90 14.01 4.46
CA ASP A 44 -6.94 15.11 4.64
C ASP A 44 -6.19 15.05 5.97
N ARG A 45 -6.49 14.06 6.81
CA ARG A 45 -5.93 13.96 8.16
C ARG A 45 -5.08 12.72 8.31
N PHE A 46 -3.90 12.89 8.91
CA PHE A 46 -3.10 11.78 9.34
C PHE A 46 -3.73 11.10 10.56
N VAL A 47 -4.15 9.85 10.40
CA VAL A 47 -4.76 9.05 11.47
C VAL A 47 -3.64 8.43 12.30
N SER A 48 -3.48 8.91 13.53
CA SER A 48 -2.34 8.55 14.39
C SER A 48 -2.72 8.15 15.80
N THR A 49 -4.02 8.01 16.07
CA THR A 49 -4.48 7.57 17.39
C THR A 49 -5.43 6.38 17.27
N THR A 50 -5.39 5.50 18.28
CA THR A 50 -6.30 4.36 18.38
C THR A 50 -7.76 4.79 18.38
N ALA A 51 -8.10 5.94 18.96
CA ALA A 51 -9.46 6.46 19.01
C ALA A 51 -9.97 6.87 17.62
N GLU A 52 -9.14 7.56 16.82
CA GLU A 52 -9.48 7.96 15.44
C GLU A 52 -9.64 6.74 14.54
N SER A 53 -8.70 5.81 14.60
CA SER A 53 -8.75 4.55 13.85
C SER A 53 -10.02 3.76 14.17
N ALA A 54 -10.35 3.61 15.46
CA ALA A 54 -11.58 2.92 15.89
C ALA A 54 -12.87 3.67 15.46
N ALA A 55 -12.84 5.00 15.39
CA ALA A 55 -13.97 5.78 14.89
C ALA A 55 -14.21 5.52 13.40
N LEU A 56 -13.14 5.59 12.59
CA LEU A 56 -13.20 5.29 11.15
C LEU A 56 -13.69 3.86 10.89
N GLN A 57 -13.21 2.89 11.65
CA GLN A 57 -13.61 1.49 11.50
C GLN A 57 -15.07 1.23 11.88
N ARG A 58 -15.64 2.01 12.81
CA ARG A 58 -17.08 1.94 13.12
C ARG A 58 -17.93 2.52 12.00
N GLU A 59 -17.49 3.61 11.36
CA GLU A 59 -18.20 4.26 10.26
C GLU A 59 -18.07 3.49 8.95
N LEU A 60 -16.89 2.92 8.71
CA LEU A 60 -16.53 2.20 7.48
C LEU A 60 -15.92 0.83 7.83
N PRO A 61 -16.74 -0.13 8.27
CA PRO A 61 -16.24 -1.41 8.80
C PRO A 61 -15.49 -2.27 7.76
N ASP A 62 -15.72 -2.04 6.47
CA ASP A 62 -15.04 -2.74 5.38
C ASP A 62 -13.71 -2.09 4.99
N ALA A 63 -13.34 -0.95 5.59
CA ALA A 63 -12.07 -0.29 5.29
C ALA A 63 -10.88 -1.11 5.79
N LEU A 64 -9.95 -1.39 4.89
CA LEU A 64 -8.72 -2.13 5.18
C LEU A 64 -7.56 -1.20 5.54
N ALA A 65 -7.53 0.00 4.95
CA ALA A 65 -6.48 0.97 5.19
C ALA A 65 -6.98 2.40 4.93
N VAL A 66 -6.28 3.36 5.53
CA VAL A 66 -6.47 4.79 5.32
C VAL A 66 -5.19 5.41 4.78
N GLU A 67 -5.32 6.37 3.88
CA GLU A 67 -4.22 7.12 3.29
C GLU A 67 -4.67 8.56 2.97
N MET A 68 -3.85 9.38 2.32
CA MET A 68 -4.12 10.81 2.24
C MET A 68 -4.10 11.39 0.80
N GLU A 69 -3.73 10.61 -0.23
CA GLU A 69 -3.56 11.13 -1.60
C GLU A 69 -4.50 10.50 -2.62
N GLY A 70 -5.01 9.32 -2.37
CA GLY A 70 -5.77 8.52 -3.35
C GLY A 70 -7.04 9.18 -3.83
N ALA A 71 -7.77 9.91 -2.96
CA ALA A 71 -9.01 10.56 -3.34
C ALA A 71 -8.80 11.63 -4.42
N SER A 72 -7.76 12.45 -4.33
CA SER A 72 -7.46 13.49 -5.32
C SER A 72 -7.09 12.90 -6.68
N VAL A 73 -6.30 11.83 -6.70
CA VAL A 73 -5.94 11.12 -7.93
C VAL A 73 -7.18 10.43 -8.53
N ALA A 74 -7.98 9.77 -7.70
CA ALA A 74 -9.22 9.11 -8.13
C ALA A 74 -10.22 10.09 -8.75
N GLN A 75 -10.35 11.28 -8.15
CA GLN A 75 -11.21 12.35 -8.67
C GLN A 75 -10.79 12.77 -10.07
N VAL A 76 -9.50 13.05 -10.27
CA VAL A 76 -8.99 13.44 -11.60
C VAL A 76 -9.20 12.30 -12.62
N CYS A 77 -8.91 11.07 -12.25
CA CYS A 77 -9.14 9.92 -13.12
C CYS A 77 -10.63 9.78 -13.49
N HIS A 78 -11.51 9.99 -12.54
CA HIS A 78 -12.97 9.98 -12.77
C HIS A 78 -13.40 11.06 -13.77
N ASP A 79 -12.96 12.30 -13.56
CA ASP A 79 -13.32 13.45 -14.40
C ASP A 79 -12.86 13.28 -15.85
N TYR A 80 -11.74 12.61 -16.07
CA TYR A 80 -11.20 12.34 -17.40
C TYR A 80 -11.54 10.95 -17.96
N GLY A 81 -12.37 10.15 -17.27
CA GLY A 81 -12.74 8.82 -17.71
C GLY A 81 -11.57 7.82 -17.74
N VAL A 82 -10.53 8.05 -16.95
CA VAL A 82 -9.35 7.18 -16.87
C VAL A 82 -9.56 6.10 -15.81
N PRO A 83 -9.37 4.81 -16.14
CA PRO A 83 -9.44 3.74 -15.15
C PRO A 83 -8.42 3.94 -14.03
N PHE A 84 -8.86 3.81 -12.78
CA PHE A 84 -8.05 4.01 -11.59
C PHE A 84 -7.97 2.75 -10.74
N ALA A 85 -6.81 2.48 -10.18
CA ALA A 85 -6.60 1.53 -9.10
C ALA A 85 -5.45 2.05 -8.21
N ALA A 86 -5.56 1.83 -6.91
CA ALA A 86 -4.52 2.21 -5.96
C ALA A 86 -3.96 0.97 -5.25
N MET A 87 -2.69 1.03 -4.91
CA MET A 87 -2.00 0.06 -4.08
C MET A 87 -1.14 0.81 -3.06
N ARG A 88 -1.14 0.33 -1.83
CA ARG A 88 -0.38 0.90 -0.73
C ARG A 88 0.42 -0.17 0.01
N THR A 89 1.65 0.16 0.36
CA THR A 89 2.40 -0.59 1.36
C THR A 89 2.01 -0.03 2.72
N ILE A 90 1.54 -0.89 3.62
CA ILE A 90 1.10 -0.47 4.95
C ILE A 90 2.32 -0.29 5.84
N SER A 91 2.54 0.92 6.33
CA SER A 91 3.69 1.30 7.16
C SER A 91 3.45 1.09 8.66
N ASP A 92 2.20 1.20 9.09
CA ASP A 92 1.82 1.23 10.49
C ASP A 92 0.37 0.79 10.67
N ARG A 93 -0.11 0.79 11.91
CA ARG A 93 -1.47 0.37 12.27
C ARG A 93 -2.45 1.53 12.42
N ALA A 94 -2.04 2.76 12.08
CA ALA A 94 -2.82 3.98 12.34
C ALA A 94 -3.25 4.08 13.81
N ASP A 95 -2.32 3.81 14.72
CA ASP A 95 -2.51 3.84 16.19
C ASP A 95 -1.44 4.73 16.86
N ASP A 96 -1.41 4.71 18.18
CA ASP A 96 -0.50 5.54 18.99
C ASP A 96 1.00 5.23 18.75
N ALA A 97 1.34 4.14 18.08
CA ALA A 97 2.69 3.75 17.68
C ALA A 97 3.06 4.13 16.24
N ALA A 98 2.16 4.74 15.47
CA ALA A 98 2.30 5.01 14.04
C ALA A 98 3.54 5.86 13.65
N HIS A 99 4.10 6.62 14.58
CA HIS A 99 5.24 7.51 14.33
C HIS A 99 6.63 6.86 14.57
N GLY A 100 6.71 5.68 15.20
CA GLY A 100 7.96 5.15 15.74
C GLY A 100 9.04 4.88 14.70
N ASP A 101 8.74 4.14 13.63
CA ASP A 101 9.73 3.67 12.66
C ASP A 101 9.37 4.00 11.21
N PHE A 102 8.44 4.93 10.99
CA PHE A 102 7.92 5.26 9.65
C PHE A 102 9.03 5.58 8.63
N ALA A 103 9.97 6.47 8.97
CA ALA A 103 11.03 6.87 8.05
C ALA A 103 11.94 5.69 7.67
N ARG A 104 12.26 4.83 8.62
CA ARG A 104 13.06 3.64 8.40
C ARG A 104 12.31 2.63 7.54
N PHE A 105 11.04 2.38 7.83
CA PHE A 105 10.19 1.50 7.03
C PHE A 105 10.07 1.99 5.58
N VAL A 106 9.86 3.29 5.36
CA VAL A 106 9.79 3.87 4.01
C VAL A 106 11.10 3.65 3.26
N ALA A 107 12.24 3.90 3.90
CA ALA A 107 13.55 3.77 3.27
C ALA A 107 13.90 2.31 2.92
N VAL A 108 13.61 1.37 3.81
CA VAL A 108 14.04 -0.04 3.68
C VAL A 108 13.00 -0.88 2.94
N VAL A 109 11.73 -0.71 3.22
CA VAL A 109 10.65 -1.57 2.74
C VAL A 109 9.84 -0.91 1.62
N ALA A 110 9.12 0.19 1.94
CA ALA A 110 8.12 0.73 1.05
C ALA A 110 8.70 1.20 -0.30
N SER A 111 9.88 1.82 -0.29
CA SER A 111 10.56 2.26 -1.51
C SER A 111 10.93 1.08 -2.43
N ARG A 112 11.47 0.01 -1.87
CA ARG A 112 11.88 -1.18 -2.63
C ARG A 112 10.69 -1.98 -3.12
N TYR A 113 9.67 -2.15 -2.28
CA TYR A 113 8.42 -2.79 -2.69
C TYR A 113 7.76 -2.01 -3.82
N SER A 114 7.61 -0.69 -3.69
CA SER A 114 7.01 0.14 -4.72
C SER A 114 7.77 0.06 -6.04
N LEU A 115 9.11 0.12 -6.01
CA LEU A 115 9.93 0.00 -7.22
C LEU A 115 9.74 -1.36 -7.91
N ALA A 116 9.79 -2.45 -7.15
CA ALA A 116 9.62 -3.79 -7.69
C ALA A 116 8.20 -4.01 -8.25
N LEU A 117 7.18 -3.55 -7.54
CA LEU A 117 5.78 -3.68 -7.95
C LEU A 117 5.47 -2.87 -9.22
N VAL A 118 5.90 -1.61 -9.28
CA VAL A 118 5.72 -0.76 -10.46
C VAL A 118 6.51 -1.32 -11.63
N GLY A 119 7.76 -1.74 -11.42
CA GLY A 119 8.58 -2.36 -12.47
C GLY A 119 7.95 -3.62 -13.05
N ALA A 120 7.49 -4.53 -12.20
CA ALA A 120 6.81 -5.76 -12.64
C ALA A 120 5.47 -5.48 -13.35
N TRP A 121 4.70 -4.50 -12.86
CA TRP A 121 3.47 -4.07 -13.50
C TRP A 121 3.72 -3.53 -14.91
N LEU A 122 4.68 -2.62 -15.08
CA LEU A 122 5.02 -2.03 -16.37
C LEU A 122 5.57 -3.05 -17.35
N ALA A 123 6.37 -4.00 -16.88
CA ALA A 123 6.91 -5.09 -17.73
C ALA A 123 5.82 -6.03 -18.25
N GLY A 124 4.69 -6.14 -17.56
CA GLY A 124 3.52 -6.94 -17.96
C GLY A 124 2.53 -6.23 -18.87
N LEU A 125 2.71 -4.92 -19.12
CA LEU A 125 1.85 -4.18 -20.02
C LEU A 125 2.19 -4.48 -21.50
N PRO A 126 1.20 -4.51 -22.40
CA PRO A 126 1.46 -4.63 -23.83
C PRO A 126 2.25 -3.40 -24.31
N ALA A 127 3.16 -3.63 -25.27
CA ALA A 127 3.91 -2.53 -25.88
C ALA A 127 2.93 -1.50 -26.49
N ILE A 128 3.16 -0.24 -26.20
CA ILE A 128 2.43 0.87 -26.83
C ILE A 128 2.97 0.98 -28.24
N ASN A 129 2.17 0.60 -29.23
CA ASN A 129 2.45 0.78 -30.65
C ASN A 129 2.10 2.19 -31.09
#